data_fcd7f73972588de8c9948ff9e9347266
#
_entry.id   fcd7f73972588de8c9948ff9e9347266
#
_cell.length_a   1.000
_cell.length_b   1.000
_cell.length_c   1.000
_cell.angle_alpha   90.00
_cell.angle_beta   90.00
_cell.angle_gamma   90.00
#
_symmetry.space_group_name_H-M   'P 1'
#
loop_
_entity.id
_entity.type
_entity.pdbx_description
1 polymer ?
#
loop_
_entity_poly.entity_id
_entity_poly.type
_entity_poly.pdbx_seq_one_letter_code
_entity_poly.pdbx_strand_id
1 'polypeptide(L)'
;MSEAVSGKKRILIGVTGASGAPYAVALLRRQIGDVYLALSKWGRMVLREETGLREADLEPLVQKIFSDQDLANPFSSGSNAFDAVVIVPCSITTMAKIATGIGDTLITRSALVALKERRRLVLVVREAPWPTSAFENAARLSRDGAVVIPASPPFYHVPETLEELVEQFVDKIVGVLGFEPRRKWREEVLESRRPASEMSPEEGHALGISDADAEPD
;
A
#
# COMPACT_ATOMS: atom_id res chain seq x y z
N MET A 1 -26.70 4.52 -21.40
CA MET A 1 -26.60 4.13 -20.00
C MET A 1 -25.75 2.88 -19.97
N SER A 2 -24.46 3.02 -19.63
CA SER A 2 -23.54 1.87 -19.52
C SER A 2 -23.79 1.23 -18.17
N GLU A 3 -24.23 -0.03 -18.16
CA GLU A 3 -24.26 -0.85 -16.95
C GLU A 3 -22.83 -0.90 -16.40
N ALA A 4 -22.64 -0.37 -15.19
CA ALA A 4 -21.39 -0.54 -14.46
C ALA A 4 -21.21 -2.04 -14.22
N VAL A 5 -20.27 -2.65 -14.90
CA VAL A 5 -19.81 -4.01 -14.62
C VAL A 5 -19.30 -3.99 -13.17
N SER A 6 -20.14 -4.48 -12.26
CA SER A 6 -19.80 -4.71 -10.85
C SER A 6 -18.82 -5.90 -10.75
N GLY A 7 -17.65 -5.73 -11.31
CA GLY A 7 -16.54 -6.68 -11.17
C GLY A 7 -15.64 -6.28 -10.00
N LYS A 8 -15.03 -7.27 -9.35
CA LYS A 8 -13.99 -7.00 -8.35
C LYS A 8 -12.88 -6.14 -8.97
N LYS A 9 -12.35 -5.17 -8.21
CA LYS A 9 -11.23 -4.33 -8.65
C LYS A 9 -10.01 -5.20 -8.97
N ARG A 10 -9.37 -4.93 -10.11
CA ARG A 10 -8.13 -5.61 -10.54
C ARG A 10 -6.92 -4.82 -10.06
N ILE A 11 -6.06 -5.45 -9.28
CA ILE A 11 -4.92 -4.80 -8.62
C ILE A 11 -3.66 -5.59 -8.92
N LEU A 12 -2.62 -4.92 -9.41
CA LEU A 12 -1.28 -5.49 -9.49
C LEU A 12 -0.49 -5.06 -8.26
N ILE A 13 0.05 -6.03 -7.53
CA ILE A 13 1.01 -5.80 -6.45
C ILE A 13 2.40 -6.14 -6.96
N GLY A 14 3.31 -5.17 -6.89
CA GLY A 14 4.72 -5.32 -7.22
C GLY A 14 5.56 -5.41 -5.94
N VAL A 15 6.45 -6.40 -5.86
CA VAL A 15 7.40 -6.55 -4.74
C VAL A 15 8.80 -6.33 -5.24
N THR A 16 9.50 -5.32 -4.69
CA THR A 16 10.85 -4.99 -5.10
C THR A 16 11.89 -5.23 -4.00
N GLY A 17 13.15 -4.97 -4.28
CA GLY A 17 14.28 -5.32 -3.42
C GLY A 17 14.53 -4.35 -2.26
N ALA A 18 13.48 -3.85 -1.61
CA ALA A 18 13.59 -3.11 -0.36
C ALA A 18 13.09 -3.99 0.80
N SER A 19 13.57 -3.74 2.03
CA SER A 19 13.03 -4.38 3.22
C SER A 19 11.54 -4.00 3.43
N GLY A 20 10.74 -4.88 3.97
CA GLY A 20 9.30 -4.68 4.20
C GLY A 20 8.42 -5.71 3.46
N ALA A 21 8.96 -6.87 3.09
CA ALA A 21 8.18 -7.97 2.53
C ALA A 21 6.98 -8.39 3.43
N PRO A 22 7.05 -8.31 4.78
CA PRO A 22 5.88 -8.56 5.63
C PRO A 22 4.67 -7.69 5.29
N TYR A 23 4.87 -6.42 4.85
CA TYR A 23 3.75 -5.57 4.41
C TYR A 23 3.07 -6.12 3.14
N ALA A 24 3.87 -6.64 2.19
CA ALA A 24 3.31 -7.26 0.98
C ALA A 24 2.48 -8.49 1.32
N VAL A 25 3.02 -9.39 2.16
CA VAL A 25 2.33 -10.61 2.60
C VAL A 25 1.02 -10.27 3.34
N ALA A 26 1.07 -9.32 4.26
CA ALA A 26 -0.12 -8.89 4.99
C ALA A 26 -1.16 -8.27 4.04
N LEU A 27 -0.73 -7.45 3.06
CA LEU A 27 -1.64 -6.88 2.06
C LEU A 27 -2.30 -7.95 1.19
N LEU A 28 -1.54 -8.98 0.74
CA LEU A 28 -2.07 -10.11 -0.03
C LEU A 28 -3.15 -10.88 0.76
N ARG A 29 -2.95 -11.08 2.06
CA ARG A 29 -3.91 -11.74 2.95
C ARG A 29 -5.23 -10.96 3.14
N ARG A 30 -5.27 -9.67 2.76
CA ARG A 30 -6.51 -8.85 2.81
C ARG A 30 -7.52 -9.21 1.72
N GLN A 31 -7.09 -9.85 0.63
CA GLN A 31 -7.95 -10.25 -0.49
C GLN A 31 -8.86 -9.13 -1.01
N ILE A 32 -8.29 -7.93 -1.20
CA ILE A 32 -8.99 -6.68 -1.54
C ILE A 32 -9.43 -6.60 -3.02
N GLY A 33 -9.79 -7.68 -3.65
CA GLY A 33 -10.20 -7.73 -5.05
C GLY A 33 -9.52 -8.85 -5.82
N ASP A 34 -9.46 -8.73 -7.15
CA ASP A 34 -8.71 -9.62 -8.02
C ASP A 34 -7.24 -9.17 -8.03
N VAL A 35 -6.46 -9.77 -7.14
CA VAL A 35 -5.06 -9.42 -6.93
C VAL A 35 -4.16 -10.25 -7.83
N TYR A 36 -3.23 -9.59 -8.49
CA TYR A 36 -2.15 -10.15 -9.29
C TYR A 36 -0.82 -9.74 -8.67
N LEU A 37 0.20 -10.58 -8.79
CA LEU A 37 1.50 -10.36 -8.15
C LEU A 37 2.62 -10.38 -9.18
N ALA A 38 3.58 -9.46 -9.03
CA ALA A 38 4.86 -9.50 -9.73
C ALA A 38 5.99 -9.27 -8.72
N LEU A 39 7.00 -10.16 -8.76
CA LEU A 39 8.17 -10.03 -7.90
C LEU A 39 9.42 -9.79 -8.75
N SER A 40 10.16 -8.74 -8.41
CA SER A 40 11.50 -8.57 -8.98
C SER A 40 12.45 -9.66 -8.45
N LYS A 41 13.60 -9.85 -9.12
CA LYS A 41 14.65 -10.76 -8.62
C LYS A 41 15.00 -10.49 -7.15
N TRP A 42 15.20 -9.24 -6.78
CA TRP A 42 15.54 -8.83 -5.43
C TRP A 42 14.34 -8.89 -4.48
N GLY A 43 13.12 -8.68 -4.98
CA GLY A 43 11.89 -8.86 -4.20
C GLY A 43 11.69 -10.29 -3.74
N ARG A 44 12.00 -11.30 -4.60
CA ARG A 44 11.99 -12.72 -4.20
C ARG A 44 13.01 -13.03 -3.11
N MET A 45 14.19 -12.42 -3.19
CA MET A 45 15.22 -12.62 -2.18
C MET A 45 14.77 -12.05 -0.83
N VAL A 46 14.32 -10.80 -0.82
CA VAL A 46 13.86 -10.13 0.42
C VAL A 46 12.64 -10.84 1.01
N LEU A 47 11.69 -11.28 0.20
CA LEU A 47 10.54 -12.08 0.65
C LEU A 47 11.00 -13.30 1.44
N ARG A 48 11.94 -14.07 0.89
CA ARG A 48 12.46 -15.26 1.53
C ARG A 48 13.22 -14.96 2.81
N GLU A 49 14.09 -13.95 2.80
CA GLU A 49 14.93 -13.60 3.96
C GLU A 49 14.10 -13.06 5.14
N GLU A 50 13.08 -12.25 4.86
CA GLU A 50 12.29 -11.59 5.91
C GLU A 50 11.10 -12.41 6.41
N THR A 51 10.54 -13.30 5.58
CA THR A 51 9.31 -14.04 5.91
C THR A 51 9.45 -15.55 5.87
N GLY A 52 10.54 -16.08 5.34
CA GLY A 52 10.71 -17.50 5.07
C GLY A 52 9.88 -18.02 3.89
N LEU A 53 8.97 -17.19 3.33
CA LEU A 53 8.07 -17.60 2.26
C LEU A 53 8.76 -17.55 0.88
N ARG A 54 8.28 -18.40 -0.02
CA ARG A 54 8.63 -18.41 -1.44
C ARG A 54 7.44 -17.97 -2.27
N GLU A 55 7.68 -17.70 -3.54
CA GLU A 55 6.65 -17.30 -4.51
C GLU A 55 5.47 -18.29 -4.55
N ALA A 56 5.74 -19.59 -4.50
CA ALA A 56 4.73 -20.64 -4.49
C ALA A 56 3.78 -20.58 -3.28
N ASP A 57 4.28 -20.12 -2.13
CA ASP A 57 3.47 -19.99 -0.91
C ASP A 57 2.45 -18.83 -1.01
N LEU A 58 2.63 -17.94 -1.99
CA LEU A 58 1.74 -16.80 -2.25
C LEU A 58 0.66 -17.11 -3.32
N GLU A 59 0.79 -18.20 -4.07
CA GLU A 59 -0.18 -18.59 -5.12
C GLU A 59 -1.63 -18.65 -4.62
N PRO A 60 -1.93 -19.18 -3.41
CA PRO A 60 -3.30 -19.23 -2.91
C PRO A 60 -3.91 -17.86 -2.58
N LEU A 61 -3.09 -16.82 -2.49
CA LEU A 61 -3.50 -15.47 -2.10
C LEU A 61 -3.79 -14.56 -3.30
N VAL A 62 -3.50 -15.02 -4.54
CA VAL A 62 -3.56 -14.19 -5.75
C VAL A 62 -4.21 -14.92 -6.90
N GLN A 63 -4.71 -14.18 -7.88
CA GLN A 63 -5.26 -14.75 -9.12
C GLN A 63 -4.15 -15.35 -9.99
N LYS A 64 -3.00 -14.69 -10.04
CA LYS A 64 -1.84 -15.13 -10.81
C LYS A 64 -0.58 -14.40 -10.38
N ILE A 65 0.56 -15.09 -10.47
CA ILE A 65 1.89 -14.50 -10.33
C ILE A 65 2.51 -14.37 -11.72
N PHE A 66 3.05 -13.18 -12.00
CA PHE A 66 3.69 -12.88 -13.28
C PHE A 66 5.20 -12.70 -13.12
N SER A 67 5.94 -13.02 -14.15
CA SER A 67 7.35 -12.64 -14.22
C SER A 67 7.50 -11.14 -14.37
N ASP A 68 8.37 -10.51 -13.58
CA ASP A 68 8.72 -9.08 -13.74
C ASP A 68 9.41 -8.76 -15.07
N GLN A 69 9.89 -9.79 -15.79
CA GLN A 69 10.49 -9.65 -17.13
C GLN A 69 9.47 -9.77 -18.27
N ASP A 70 8.19 -10.08 -17.96
CA ASP A 70 7.15 -10.24 -18.97
C ASP A 70 6.52 -8.90 -19.37
N LEU A 71 7.13 -8.22 -20.31
CA LEU A 71 6.60 -6.97 -20.89
C LEU A 71 5.43 -7.18 -21.89
N ALA A 72 5.16 -8.40 -22.30
CA ALA A 72 3.98 -8.73 -23.10
C ALA A 72 2.71 -8.91 -22.26
N ASN A 73 2.82 -8.71 -20.95
CA ASN A 73 1.76 -8.87 -19.98
C ASN A 73 0.61 -7.86 -20.19
N PRO A 74 -0.65 -8.24 -19.94
CA PRO A 74 -1.80 -7.32 -19.99
C PRO A 74 -1.63 -6.03 -19.18
N PHE A 75 -0.97 -6.07 -18.02
CA PHE A 75 -0.70 -4.88 -17.19
C PHE A 75 0.31 -3.90 -17.81
N SER A 76 1.02 -4.30 -18.85
CA SER A 76 1.93 -3.43 -19.62
C SER A 76 1.22 -2.51 -20.62
N SER A 77 -0.09 -2.70 -20.83
CA SER A 77 -0.87 -1.94 -21.81
C SER A 77 -2.04 -1.19 -21.16
N GLY A 78 -2.20 0.08 -21.54
CA GLY A 78 -3.35 0.90 -21.10
C GLY A 78 -4.70 0.44 -21.64
N SER A 79 -4.72 -0.37 -22.73
CA SER A 79 -5.95 -0.94 -23.29
C SER A 79 -6.62 -1.98 -22.38
N ASN A 80 -5.86 -2.58 -21.48
CA ASN A 80 -6.39 -3.50 -20.48
C ASN A 80 -6.79 -2.74 -19.21
N ALA A 81 -8.05 -2.88 -18.79
CA ALA A 81 -8.55 -2.20 -17.60
C ALA A 81 -8.01 -2.90 -16.34
N PHE A 82 -7.32 -2.12 -15.51
CA PHE A 82 -7.02 -2.43 -14.12
C PHE A 82 -7.22 -1.18 -13.27
N ASP A 83 -7.45 -1.34 -11.97
CA ASP A 83 -7.86 -0.23 -11.10
C ASP A 83 -6.67 0.39 -10.37
N ALA A 84 -5.70 -0.43 -9.98
CA ALA A 84 -4.55 0.05 -9.22
C ALA A 84 -3.28 -0.77 -9.46
N VAL A 85 -2.15 -0.11 -9.27
CA VAL A 85 -0.83 -0.72 -9.08
C VAL A 85 -0.31 -0.31 -7.71
N VAL A 86 0.12 -1.27 -6.92
CA VAL A 86 0.75 -1.06 -5.60
C VAL A 86 2.14 -1.67 -5.62
N ILE A 87 3.15 -0.90 -5.32
CA ILE A 87 4.51 -1.41 -5.18
C ILE A 87 4.87 -1.39 -3.69
N VAL A 88 4.95 -2.57 -3.10
CA VAL A 88 5.18 -2.76 -1.65
C VAL A 88 6.02 -4.01 -1.37
N PRO A 89 7.20 -3.87 -0.78
CA PRO A 89 7.93 -2.62 -0.63
C PRO A 89 8.44 -2.08 -1.95
N CYS A 90 8.60 -0.76 -2.05
CA CYS A 90 9.19 -0.09 -3.20
C CYS A 90 10.60 0.39 -2.86
N SER A 91 11.60 -0.04 -3.62
CA SER A 91 12.97 0.49 -3.50
C SER A 91 13.08 1.88 -4.11
N ILE A 92 14.01 2.71 -3.60
CA ILE A 92 14.28 4.03 -4.21
C ILE A 92 14.75 3.92 -5.66
N THR A 93 15.43 2.82 -6.04
CA THR A 93 15.79 2.54 -7.43
C THR A 93 14.55 2.36 -8.30
N THR A 94 13.56 1.59 -7.85
CA THR A 94 12.29 1.41 -8.57
C THR A 94 11.54 2.74 -8.66
N MET A 95 11.44 3.49 -7.57
CA MET A 95 10.85 4.83 -7.55
C MET A 95 11.54 5.77 -8.54
N ALA A 96 12.87 5.79 -8.57
CA ALA A 96 13.65 6.62 -9.49
C ALA A 96 13.38 6.25 -10.96
N LYS A 97 13.34 4.96 -11.30
CA LYS A 97 13.00 4.50 -12.66
C LYS A 97 11.62 5.01 -13.09
N ILE A 98 10.62 4.87 -12.25
CA ILE A 98 9.26 5.34 -12.55
C ILE A 98 9.25 6.87 -12.72
N ALA A 99 9.91 7.61 -11.82
CA ALA A 99 9.98 9.08 -11.86
C ALA A 99 10.66 9.61 -13.13
N THR A 100 11.57 8.83 -13.72
CA THR A 100 12.28 9.18 -14.96
C THR A 100 11.70 8.54 -16.23
N GLY A 101 10.57 7.81 -16.11
CA GLY A 101 9.90 7.22 -17.25
C GLY A 101 10.52 5.90 -17.74
N ILE A 102 11.36 5.25 -16.93
CA ILE A 102 11.99 3.96 -17.28
C ILE A 102 11.03 2.81 -16.90
N GLY A 103 10.46 2.18 -17.92
CA GLY A 103 9.54 1.04 -17.79
C GLY A 103 10.14 -0.23 -18.39
N ASP A 104 11.25 -0.69 -17.84
CA ASP A 104 12.06 -1.81 -18.32
C ASP A 104 11.67 -3.16 -17.71
N THR A 105 10.75 -3.17 -16.76
CA THR A 105 10.18 -4.37 -16.14
C THR A 105 8.65 -4.26 -16.08
N LEU A 106 7.95 -5.37 -15.82
CA LEU A 106 6.50 -5.36 -15.66
C LEU A 106 6.06 -4.40 -14.55
N ILE A 107 6.74 -4.41 -13.41
CA ILE A 107 6.43 -3.54 -12.25
C ILE A 107 6.55 -2.07 -12.65
N THR A 108 7.68 -1.66 -13.23
CA THR A 108 7.90 -0.26 -13.61
C THR A 108 7.00 0.15 -14.79
N ARG A 109 6.80 -0.74 -15.77
CA ARG A 109 5.91 -0.49 -16.91
C ARG A 109 4.46 -0.30 -16.49
N SER A 110 3.95 -1.19 -15.63
CA SER A 110 2.57 -1.08 -15.11
C SER A 110 2.36 0.21 -14.29
N ALA A 111 3.36 0.64 -13.54
CA ALA A 111 3.32 1.92 -12.82
C ALA A 111 3.21 3.11 -13.79
N LEU A 112 4.00 3.12 -14.88
CA LEU A 112 3.91 4.15 -15.91
C LEU A 112 2.57 4.11 -16.65
N VAL A 113 2.02 2.92 -16.90
CA VAL A 113 0.67 2.78 -17.46
C VAL A 113 -0.37 3.34 -16.48
N ALA A 114 -0.27 3.06 -15.19
CA ALA A 114 -1.18 3.61 -14.18
C ALA A 114 -1.15 5.16 -14.20
N LEU A 115 0.02 5.77 -14.23
CA LEU A 115 0.16 7.23 -14.29
C LEU A 115 -0.47 7.83 -15.56
N LYS A 116 -0.14 7.31 -16.75
CA LYS A 116 -0.65 7.85 -18.01
C LYS A 116 -2.16 7.68 -18.19
N GLU A 117 -2.73 6.60 -17.64
CA GLU A 117 -4.17 6.32 -17.69
C GLU A 117 -4.94 6.91 -16.49
N ARG A 118 -4.26 7.68 -15.63
CA ARG A 118 -4.84 8.27 -14.40
C ARG A 118 -5.47 7.24 -13.46
N ARG A 119 -4.88 6.03 -13.43
CA ARG A 119 -5.25 4.96 -12.51
C ARG A 119 -4.47 5.11 -11.20
N ARG A 120 -4.95 4.47 -10.13
CA ARG A 120 -4.31 4.55 -8.83
C ARG A 120 -2.93 3.90 -8.86
N LEU A 121 -1.90 4.68 -8.51
CA LEU A 121 -0.54 4.19 -8.27
C LEU A 121 -0.17 4.48 -6.81
N VAL A 122 0.22 3.43 -6.07
CA VAL A 122 0.69 3.54 -4.68
C VAL A 122 2.09 2.97 -4.58
N LEU A 123 3.02 3.77 -4.09
CA LEU A 123 4.42 3.40 -3.87
C LEU A 123 4.70 3.40 -2.37
N VAL A 124 4.87 2.24 -1.77
CA VAL A 124 5.25 2.09 -0.36
C VAL A 124 6.76 2.01 -0.27
N VAL A 125 7.40 3.17 -0.14
CA VAL A 125 8.86 3.30 -0.26
C VAL A 125 9.54 3.02 1.07
N ARG A 126 10.50 2.07 1.05
CA ARG A 126 11.33 1.78 2.24
C ARG A 126 12.80 2.03 1.94
N GLU A 127 13.33 3.03 2.59
CA GLU A 127 14.73 3.42 2.62
C GLU A 127 15.00 4.30 3.84
N ALA A 128 16.21 4.28 4.35
CA ALA A 128 16.68 5.19 5.39
C ALA A 128 18.23 5.25 5.40
N PRO A 129 18.87 6.45 5.37
CA PRO A 129 18.28 7.75 5.07
C PRO A 129 17.92 7.92 3.59
N TRP A 130 17.11 8.92 3.26
CA TRP A 130 16.80 9.26 1.88
C TRP A 130 17.82 10.28 1.34
N PRO A 131 18.44 10.05 0.17
CA PRO A 131 19.20 11.07 -0.53
C PRO A 131 18.26 12.13 -1.14
N THR A 132 18.79 13.33 -1.41
CA THR A 132 18.04 14.44 -2.04
C THR A 132 17.27 14.00 -3.29
N SER A 133 17.90 13.22 -4.15
CA SER A 133 17.27 12.70 -5.37
C SER A 133 16.03 11.83 -5.11
N ALA A 134 15.96 11.12 -3.98
CA ALA A 134 14.78 10.34 -3.62
C ALA A 134 13.60 11.26 -3.23
N PHE A 135 13.84 12.34 -2.50
CA PHE A 135 12.82 13.35 -2.21
C PHE A 135 12.31 14.04 -3.48
N GLU A 136 13.20 14.39 -4.40
CA GLU A 136 12.84 15.00 -5.70
C GLU A 136 12.00 14.04 -6.56
N ASN A 137 12.37 12.76 -6.63
CA ASN A 137 11.62 11.74 -7.34
C ASN A 137 10.24 11.51 -6.71
N ALA A 138 10.13 11.46 -5.39
CA ALA A 138 8.86 11.34 -4.69
C ALA A 138 7.95 12.55 -4.95
N ALA A 139 8.51 13.77 -4.89
CA ALA A 139 7.77 15.00 -5.18
C ALA A 139 7.26 15.02 -6.64
N ARG A 140 8.10 14.58 -7.60
CA ARG A 140 7.71 14.48 -9.01
C ARG A 140 6.55 13.50 -9.19
N LEU A 141 6.67 12.29 -8.66
CA LEU A 141 5.64 11.26 -8.76
C LEU A 141 4.34 11.66 -8.08
N SER A 142 4.42 12.36 -6.95
CA SER A 142 3.25 12.90 -6.27
C SER A 142 2.51 13.95 -7.12
N ARG A 143 3.23 14.86 -7.81
CA ARG A 143 2.62 15.80 -8.77
C ARG A 143 1.98 15.08 -9.96
N ASP A 144 2.55 13.96 -10.40
CA ASP A 144 2.01 13.12 -11.48
C ASP A 144 0.78 12.29 -11.04
N GLY A 145 0.43 12.32 -9.73
CA GLY A 145 -0.75 11.68 -9.16
C GLY A 145 -0.51 10.33 -8.48
N ALA A 146 0.76 9.92 -8.31
CA ALA A 146 1.06 8.76 -7.48
C ALA A 146 0.90 9.09 -5.98
N VAL A 147 0.46 8.12 -5.20
CA VAL A 147 0.51 8.20 -3.75
C VAL A 147 1.82 7.57 -3.28
N VAL A 148 2.72 8.40 -2.78
CA VAL A 148 4.00 7.95 -2.24
C VAL A 148 3.89 7.86 -0.72
N ILE A 149 4.05 6.66 -0.18
CA ILE A 149 3.94 6.37 1.26
C ILE A 149 5.31 5.93 1.75
N PRO A 150 5.95 6.66 2.66
CA PRO A 150 7.07 6.12 3.42
C PRO A 150 6.61 4.89 4.21
N ALA A 151 7.43 3.81 4.21
CA ALA A 151 7.12 2.62 5.01
C ALA A 151 7.40 2.89 6.50
N SER A 152 6.58 3.78 7.08
CA SER A 152 6.67 4.25 8.46
C SER A 152 5.37 3.90 9.18
N PRO A 153 5.30 2.75 9.85
CA PRO A 153 4.10 2.31 10.54
C PRO A 153 3.75 3.25 11.72
N PRO A 154 2.46 3.48 11.96
CA PRO A 154 2.00 4.32 13.07
C PRO A 154 2.07 3.56 14.40
N PHE A 155 2.19 4.28 15.52
CA PHE A 155 2.20 3.72 16.86
C PHE A 155 0.96 4.11 17.71
N TYR A 156 0.08 4.98 17.21
CA TYR A 156 -1.05 5.52 17.96
C TYR A 156 -2.14 4.48 18.31
N HIS A 157 -2.11 3.29 17.71
CA HIS A 157 -2.95 2.15 18.12
C HIS A 157 -2.25 1.20 19.11
N VAL A 158 -1.11 1.61 19.67
CA VAL A 158 -0.33 0.88 20.66
C VAL A 158 -0.17 -0.61 20.32
N PRO A 159 0.53 -0.97 19.21
CA PRO A 159 0.69 -2.35 18.81
C PRO A 159 1.52 -3.12 19.86
N GLU A 160 1.04 -4.28 20.28
CA GLU A 160 1.74 -5.14 21.24
C GLU A 160 2.72 -6.09 20.55
N THR A 161 2.49 -6.37 19.26
CA THR A 161 3.31 -7.28 18.46
C THR A 161 3.77 -6.63 17.16
N LEU A 162 4.85 -7.16 16.59
CA LEU A 162 5.31 -6.74 15.26
C LEU A 162 4.24 -7.01 14.20
N GLU A 163 3.50 -8.09 14.32
CA GLU A 163 2.43 -8.45 13.40
C GLU A 163 1.30 -7.41 13.42
N GLU A 164 0.90 -6.95 14.60
CA GLU A 164 -0.09 -5.87 14.73
C GLU A 164 0.39 -4.58 14.11
N LEU A 165 1.68 -4.22 14.31
CA LEU A 165 2.28 -3.04 13.71
C LEU A 165 2.23 -3.11 12.17
N VAL A 166 2.55 -4.26 11.59
CA VAL A 166 2.45 -4.52 10.16
C VAL A 166 1.01 -4.39 9.66
N GLU A 167 0.05 -5.00 10.37
CA GLU A 167 -1.37 -4.98 10.00
C GLU A 167 -1.95 -3.56 10.03
N GLN A 168 -1.60 -2.75 11.04
CA GLN A 168 -2.02 -1.34 11.14
C GLN A 168 -1.49 -0.51 9.98
N PHE A 169 -0.24 -0.73 9.57
CA PHE A 169 0.32 -0.04 8.41
C PHE A 169 -0.37 -0.47 7.11
N VAL A 170 -0.69 -1.75 6.96
CA VAL A 170 -1.43 -2.27 5.81
C VAL A 170 -2.85 -1.68 5.73
N ASP A 171 -3.51 -1.43 6.86
CA ASP A 171 -4.79 -0.72 6.88
C ASP A 171 -4.71 0.66 6.22
N LYS A 172 -3.60 1.39 6.39
CA LYS A 172 -3.36 2.65 5.69
C LYS A 172 -3.29 2.47 4.18
N ILE A 173 -2.61 1.41 3.71
CA ILE A 173 -2.51 1.10 2.27
C ILE A 173 -3.89 0.74 1.71
N VAL A 174 -4.64 -0.09 2.43
CA VAL A 174 -6.01 -0.51 2.07
C VAL A 174 -6.93 0.70 1.93
N GLY A 175 -6.91 1.61 2.91
CA GLY A 175 -7.70 2.85 2.87
C GLY A 175 -7.34 3.75 1.68
N VAL A 176 -6.03 3.90 1.37
CA VAL A 176 -5.58 4.66 0.19
C VAL A 176 -6.06 4.04 -1.12
N LEU A 177 -6.22 2.72 -1.17
CA LEU A 177 -6.77 2.02 -2.34
C LEU A 177 -8.29 2.17 -2.47
N GLY A 178 -8.94 2.77 -1.47
CA GLY A 178 -10.38 2.96 -1.44
C GLY A 178 -11.16 1.70 -1.06
N PHE A 179 -10.55 0.87 -0.24
CA PHE A 179 -11.20 -0.23 0.45
C PHE A 179 -11.35 0.09 1.93
N GLU A 180 -12.19 -0.67 2.60
CA GLU A 180 -12.44 -0.51 4.04
C GLU A 180 -11.26 -1.05 4.85
N PRO A 181 -10.56 -0.23 5.65
CA PRO A 181 -9.53 -0.72 6.58
C PRO A 181 -10.19 -1.45 7.75
N ARG A 182 -9.49 -2.39 8.37
CA ARG A 182 -10.00 -3.12 9.54
C ARG A 182 -10.06 -2.25 10.78
N ARG A 183 -9.16 -1.27 10.88
CA ARG A 183 -9.07 -0.34 12.01
C ARG A 183 -9.05 1.08 11.46
N LYS A 184 -9.86 1.95 12.06
CA LYS A 184 -9.91 3.39 11.80
C LYS A 184 -9.64 4.11 13.11
N TRP A 185 -8.94 5.21 13.03
CA TRP A 185 -8.65 5.99 14.22
C TRP A 185 -9.87 6.78 14.67
N ARG A 186 -10.34 6.51 15.89
CA ARG A 186 -11.47 7.21 16.54
C ARG A 186 -12.75 7.25 15.69
N GLU A 187 -13.04 6.22 14.89
CA GLU A 187 -14.26 6.17 14.07
C GLU A 187 -15.52 6.21 14.95
N GLU A 188 -15.46 5.61 16.14
CA GLU A 188 -16.50 5.62 17.16
C GLU A 188 -16.93 7.04 17.56
N VAL A 189 -16.02 8.03 17.52
CA VAL A 189 -16.34 9.43 17.78
C VAL A 189 -17.23 10.02 16.68
N LEU A 190 -17.03 9.62 15.44
CA LEU A 190 -17.87 10.04 14.31
C LEU A 190 -19.26 9.41 14.38
N GLU A 191 -19.36 8.20 14.90
CA GLU A 191 -20.60 7.46 15.03
C GLU A 191 -21.38 7.87 16.29
N SER A 192 -20.70 8.41 17.31
CA SER A 192 -21.33 8.90 18.53
C SER A 192 -22.14 10.17 18.22
N ARG A 193 -23.38 10.21 18.69
CA ARG A 193 -24.23 11.44 18.62
C ARG A 193 -23.86 12.47 19.70
N ARG A 194 -22.93 12.16 20.61
CA ARG A 194 -22.47 13.05 21.69
C ARG A 194 -21.11 13.65 21.33
N PRO A 195 -20.91 14.96 21.55
CA PRO A 195 -19.59 15.56 21.44
C PRO A 195 -18.64 14.95 22.50
N ALA A 196 -17.36 14.84 22.15
CA ALA A 196 -16.34 14.23 23.04
C ALA A 196 -16.27 14.88 24.45
N SER A 197 -16.62 16.16 24.55
CA SER A 197 -16.69 16.93 25.80
C SER A 197 -17.82 16.46 26.76
N GLU A 198 -18.76 15.68 26.29
CA GLU A 198 -19.89 15.16 27.09
C GLU A 198 -19.74 13.67 27.44
N MET A 199 -18.62 13.05 27.09
CA MET A 199 -18.32 11.65 27.41
C MET A 199 -17.72 11.55 28.82
N SER A 200 -18.09 10.49 29.55
CA SER A 200 -17.48 10.23 30.85
C SER A 200 -16.01 9.88 30.72
N PRO A 201 -15.18 10.11 31.79
CA PRO A 201 -13.75 9.72 31.72
C PRO A 201 -13.52 8.24 31.38
N GLU A 202 -14.41 7.35 31.81
CA GLU A 202 -14.34 5.91 31.50
C GLU A 202 -14.66 5.63 30.03
N GLU A 203 -15.66 6.29 29.47
CA GLU A 203 -15.99 6.23 28.03
C GLU A 203 -14.86 6.85 27.19
N GLY A 204 -14.30 7.98 27.63
CA GLY A 204 -13.16 8.63 27.00
C GLY A 204 -11.91 7.75 26.99
N HIS A 205 -11.63 7.06 28.09
CA HIS A 205 -10.47 6.15 28.21
C HIS A 205 -10.62 4.91 27.33
N ALA A 206 -11.82 4.32 27.27
CA ALA A 206 -12.14 3.21 26.35
C ALA A 206 -11.97 3.60 24.88
N LEU A 207 -12.17 4.90 24.55
CA LEU A 207 -12.00 5.47 23.22
C LEU A 207 -10.61 6.06 22.98
N GLY A 208 -9.66 5.92 23.93
CA GLY A 208 -8.29 6.44 23.84
C GLY A 208 -8.20 7.97 23.98
N ILE A 209 -9.22 8.62 24.53
CA ILE A 209 -9.21 10.05 24.87
C ILE A 209 -8.60 10.17 26.26
N SER A 210 -7.38 10.68 26.39
CA SER A 210 -6.75 10.95 27.69
C SER A 210 -7.20 12.30 28.23
N ASP A 211 -7.27 12.44 29.57
CA ASP A 211 -7.59 13.70 30.28
C ASP A 211 -6.63 14.86 29.96
N ALA A 212 -5.55 14.60 29.20
CA ALA A 212 -4.58 15.61 28.77
C ALA A 212 -5.11 16.59 27.70
N ASP A 213 -6.26 16.29 27.07
CA ASP A 213 -6.86 17.15 26.04
C ASP A 213 -7.89 18.16 26.62
N ALA A 214 -8.06 18.18 27.94
CA ALA A 214 -8.93 19.13 28.66
C ALA A 214 -8.10 20.22 29.34
N GLU A 215 -7.30 21.01 28.62
CA GLU A 215 -6.82 22.28 29.14
C GLU A 215 -7.93 23.32 29.00
N PRO A 216 -8.27 24.03 30.10
CA PRO A 216 -9.19 25.16 30.02
C PRO A 216 -8.48 26.38 29.41
N ASP A 217 -9.21 27.11 28.56
CA ASP A 217 -8.86 28.46 28.07
C ASP A 217 -8.46 29.45 29.20
#